data_06e075ff52d3db8d6f25841d9a60e0fa
#
_entry.id   06e075ff52d3db8d6f25841d9a60e0fa
#
_cell.length_a   1.000
_cell.length_b   1.000
_cell.length_c   1.000
_cell.angle_alpha   90.00
_cell.angle_beta   90.00
_cell.angle_gamma   90.00
#
_symmetry.space_group_name_H-M   'P 1'
#
loop_
_entity.id
_entity.type
_entity.pdbx_description
1 polymer ?
#
loop_
_entity_poly.entity_id
_entity_poly.type
_entity_poly.pdbx_seq_one_letter_code
_entity_poly.pdbx_strand_id
1 'polypeptide(L)'
;MRIRLFNLFLVLGIIAVVVSSCKKPTGQAQRDLEQEYLSKYIAKYHPTVTPKASGLYFIETKAGSTAAKDTIKKGDLVKVFYRGYLIQNNDTTGIGDGYEFDRSGEFEPFSFTVGAGSVITGWDEAMLYMKDGSEAKLVIPSKLAYSSQQQSTIPAYSPLVFYIKMVKVYRTTDVWPTIQILPKNSN
;
A
#
# COMPACT_ATOMS: atom_id res chain seq x y z
N MET A 1 7.50 16.35 79.29
CA MET A 1 7.01 15.27 78.37
C MET A 1 7.06 15.77 76.99
N ARG A 2 8.16 15.50 76.24
CA ARG A 2 8.45 15.96 74.86
C ARG A 2 8.20 14.76 73.93
N ILE A 3 7.12 14.75 73.26
CA ILE A 3 6.77 13.71 72.27
C ILE A 3 6.64 14.36 70.90
N ARG A 4 7.71 14.20 70.18
CA ARG A 4 7.80 13.74 68.78
C ARG A 4 6.72 14.23 67.80
N LEU A 5 6.91 15.45 67.34
CA LEU A 5 6.28 16.03 66.13
C LEU A 5 7.15 15.90 64.89
N PHE A 6 8.04 14.89 64.85
CA PHE A 6 9.06 14.81 63.78
C PHE A 6 8.76 13.76 62.67
N ASN A 7 7.64 13.06 62.78
CA ASN A 7 7.35 11.97 61.84
C ASN A 7 6.12 12.22 60.93
N LEU A 8 5.57 13.45 60.89
CA LEU A 8 4.40 13.71 60.05
C LEU A 8 4.72 14.40 58.71
N PHE A 9 5.99 14.78 58.50
CA PHE A 9 6.42 15.43 57.25
C PHE A 9 7.12 14.53 56.24
N LEU A 10 7.28 13.23 56.54
CA LEU A 10 8.00 12.30 55.65
C LEU A 10 7.09 11.43 54.77
N VAL A 11 5.79 11.58 54.83
CA VAL A 11 4.85 10.74 54.05
C VAL A 11 4.15 11.53 52.93
N LEU A 12 4.38 12.85 52.83
CA LEU A 12 3.72 13.70 51.82
C LEU A 12 4.58 13.98 50.60
N GLY A 13 5.64 13.23 50.38
CA GLY A 13 6.66 13.62 49.41
C GLY A 13 6.90 12.66 48.24
N ILE A 14 6.10 11.64 47.94
CA ILE A 14 6.30 10.80 46.73
C ILE A 14 4.95 10.26 46.25
N ILE A 15 4.07 11.15 45.80
CA ILE A 15 3.17 10.81 44.71
C ILE A 15 3.70 11.56 43.51
N ALA A 16 4.82 11.10 42.95
CA ALA A 16 5.18 11.39 41.58
C ALA A 16 4.12 10.70 40.72
N VAL A 17 3.07 11.45 40.41
CA VAL A 17 2.13 11.08 39.37
C VAL A 17 2.96 10.96 38.09
N VAL A 18 3.36 9.75 37.75
CA VAL A 18 3.84 9.40 36.43
C VAL A 18 2.65 9.55 35.49
N VAL A 19 2.34 10.78 35.10
CA VAL A 19 1.52 11.06 33.92
C VAL A 19 2.32 10.52 32.75
N SER A 20 2.12 9.24 32.47
CA SER A 20 2.52 8.66 31.19
C SER A 20 1.70 9.39 30.14
N SER A 21 2.24 10.54 29.72
CA SER A 21 1.72 11.27 28.58
C SER A 21 1.89 10.33 27.38
N CYS A 22 0.80 9.72 26.92
CA CYS A 22 0.73 9.06 25.64
C CYS A 22 0.96 10.13 24.56
N LYS A 23 2.18 10.59 24.39
CA LYS A 23 2.57 11.42 23.26
C LYS A 23 2.37 10.55 22.02
N LYS A 24 1.55 11.01 21.09
CA LYS A 24 1.50 10.41 19.75
C LYS A 24 2.94 10.32 19.25
N PRO A 25 3.36 9.18 18.70
CA PRO A 25 4.72 9.01 18.23
C PRO A 25 5.05 10.11 17.21
N THR A 26 6.28 10.61 17.26
CA THR A 26 6.76 11.58 16.27
C THR A 26 6.77 10.93 14.88
N GLY A 27 6.75 11.72 13.81
CA GLY A 27 6.84 11.19 12.46
C GLY A 27 8.07 10.29 12.24
N GLN A 28 9.19 10.52 12.97
CA GLN A 28 10.34 9.62 12.92
C GLN A 28 10.04 8.28 13.58
N ALA A 29 9.48 8.27 14.79
CA ALA A 29 9.12 7.03 15.48
C ALA A 29 8.10 6.21 14.69
N GLN A 30 7.19 6.86 13.95
CA GLN A 30 6.25 6.16 13.06
C GLN A 30 6.94 5.52 11.85
N ARG A 31 7.93 6.20 11.25
CA ARG A 31 8.77 5.61 10.19
C ARG A 31 9.60 4.42 10.68
N ASP A 32 10.15 4.52 11.90
CA ASP A 32 10.92 3.43 12.50
C ASP A 32 10.03 2.19 12.73
N LEU A 33 8.80 2.38 13.20
CA LEU A 33 7.80 1.32 13.33
C LEU A 33 7.40 0.72 11.96
N GLU A 34 7.20 1.56 10.95
CA GLU A 34 6.95 1.09 9.58
C GLU A 34 8.07 0.16 9.10
N GLN A 35 9.33 0.58 9.28
CA GLN A 35 10.48 -0.23 8.86
C GLN A 35 10.54 -1.55 9.62
N GLU A 36 10.24 -1.54 10.91
CA GLU A 36 10.17 -2.75 11.72
C GLU A 36 9.09 -3.72 11.21
N TYR A 37 7.86 -3.23 10.97
CA TYR A 37 6.75 -4.05 10.48
C TYR A 37 7.03 -4.61 9.09
N LEU A 38 7.52 -3.76 8.18
CA LEU A 38 7.87 -4.15 6.82
C LEU A 38 8.97 -5.22 6.81
N SER A 39 10.05 -5.03 7.59
CA SER A 39 11.16 -5.98 7.67
C SER A 39 10.72 -7.33 8.23
N LYS A 40 9.93 -7.35 9.31
CA LYS A 40 9.37 -8.57 9.88
C LYS A 40 8.45 -9.29 8.91
N TYR A 41 7.59 -8.54 8.21
CA TYR A 41 6.69 -9.08 7.21
C TYR A 41 7.46 -9.76 6.06
N ILE A 42 8.43 -9.07 5.48
CA ILE A 42 9.24 -9.61 4.37
C ILE A 42 10.04 -10.82 4.85
N ALA A 43 10.71 -10.75 6.01
CA ALA A 43 11.48 -11.87 6.53
C ALA A 43 10.62 -13.12 6.77
N LYS A 44 9.38 -12.95 7.19
CA LYS A 44 8.46 -14.06 7.47
C LYS A 44 7.85 -14.66 6.21
N TYR A 45 7.37 -13.84 5.29
CA TYR A 45 6.53 -14.29 4.18
C TYR A 45 7.22 -14.29 2.81
N HIS A 46 8.28 -13.48 2.65
CA HIS A 46 8.98 -13.29 1.38
C HIS A 46 10.50 -13.15 1.55
N PRO A 47 11.18 -14.07 2.28
CA PRO A 47 12.58 -13.90 2.70
C PRO A 47 13.58 -13.82 1.54
N THR A 48 13.22 -14.28 0.35
CA THR A 48 14.08 -14.27 -0.83
C THR A 48 13.81 -13.09 -1.77
N VAL A 49 12.78 -12.29 -1.48
CA VAL A 49 12.40 -11.17 -2.35
C VAL A 49 13.20 -9.92 -2.00
N THR A 50 13.86 -9.35 -2.99
CA THR A 50 14.54 -8.06 -2.87
C THR A 50 13.67 -6.93 -3.39
N PRO A 51 13.68 -5.75 -2.75
CA PRO A 51 12.92 -4.61 -3.24
C PRO A 51 13.52 -4.05 -4.54
N LYS A 52 12.69 -3.40 -5.32
CA LYS A 52 13.12 -2.52 -6.43
C LYS A 52 13.89 -1.32 -5.86
N ALA A 53 14.58 -0.57 -6.70
CA ALA A 53 15.35 0.61 -6.28
C ALA A 53 14.52 1.66 -5.52
N SER A 54 13.22 1.77 -5.81
CA SER A 54 12.25 2.61 -5.10
C SER A 54 11.95 2.14 -3.68
N GLY A 55 12.13 0.85 -3.40
CA GLY A 55 11.72 0.14 -2.19
C GLY A 55 10.43 -0.67 -2.36
N LEU A 56 9.82 -0.66 -3.55
CA LEU A 56 8.68 -1.51 -3.88
C LEU A 56 9.09 -2.99 -3.88
N TYR A 57 8.35 -3.86 -3.19
CA TYR A 57 8.46 -5.32 -3.35
C TYR A 57 7.40 -5.77 -4.36
N PHE A 58 7.86 -6.31 -5.46
CA PHE A 58 7.02 -6.85 -6.53
C PHE A 58 7.20 -8.36 -6.60
N ILE A 59 6.13 -9.10 -6.33
CA ILE A 59 6.11 -10.57 -6.31
C ILE A 59 5.13 -11.04 -7.39
N GLU A 60 5.65 -11.51 -8.52
CA GLU A 60 4.82 -12.10 -9.56
C GLU A 60 4.28 -13.44 -9.04
N THR A 61 2.95 -13.58 -8.96
CA THR A 61 2.27 -14.81 -8.50
C THR A 61 1.75 -15.64 -9.68
N LYS A 62 1.53 -14.97 -10.82
CA LYS A 62 1.18 -15.60 -12.09
C LYS A 62 1.72 -14.79 -13.25
N ALA A 63 2.47 -15.46 -14.12
CA ALA A 63 2.97 -14.85 -15.34
C ALA A 63 1.82 -14.48 -16.28
N GLY A 64 1.96 -13.32 -16.93
CA GLY A 64 1.04 -12.88 -17.98
C GLY A 64 1.49 -13.31 -19.36
N SER A 65 0.95 -12.62 -20.38
CA SER A 65 1.29 -12.84 -21.78
C SER A 65 2.81 -12.76 -22.03
N THR A 66 3.31 -13.63 -22.89
CA THR A 66 4.73 -13.66 -23.29
C THR A 66 5.04 -12.78 -24.50
N ALA A 67 4.03 -12.20 -25.14
CA ALA A 67 4.23 -11.35 -26.29
C ALA A 67 4.89 -10.04 -25.87
N ALA A 68 5.96 -9.63 -26.58
CA ALA A 68 6.71 -8.40 -26.27
C ALA A 68 5.83 -7.13 -26.33
N LYS A 69 4.79 -7.13 -27.19
CA LYS A 69 3.80 -6.05 -27.28
C LYS A 69 2.96 -5.87 -26.02
N ASP A 70 2.96 -6.85 -25.09
CA ASP A 70 2.12 -6.84 -23.91
C ASP A 70 2.82 -6.18 -22.69
N THR A 71 4.02 -5.62 -22.86
CA THR A 71 4.68 -4.80 -21.84
C THR A 71 3.93 -3.49 -21.65
N ILE A 72 3.51 -3.23 -20.44
CA ILE A 72 2.76 -2.02 -20.07
C ILE A 72 3.69 -0.81 -20.08
N LYS A 73 3.19 0.32 -20.57
CA LYS A 73 3.92 1.60 -20.64
C LYS A 73 3.10 2.69 -19.95
N LYS A 74 3.77 3.79 -19.60
CA LYS A 74 3.07 5.02 -19.17
C LYS A 74 2.13 5.48 -20.29
N GLY A 75 0.92 5.86 -19.90
CA GLY A 75 -0.15 6.26 -20.82
C GLY A 75 -1.10 5.12 -21.21
N ASP A 76 -0.73 3.85 -21.00
CA ASP A 76 -1.65 2.74 -21.25
C ASP A 76 -2.79 2.75 -20.21
N LEU A 77 -4.02 2.44 -20.67
CA LEU A 77 -5.16 2.23 -19.78
C LEU A 77 -5.19 0.76 -19.36
N VAL A 78 -5.23 0.51 -18.06
CA VAL A 78 -5.30 -0.85 -17.51
C VAL A 78 -6.60 -1.08 -16.76
N LYS A 79 -7.05 -2.33 -16.76
CA LYS A 79 -8.15 -2.83 -15.93
C LYS A 79 -7.64 -3.92 -15.02
N VAL A 80 -7.87 -3.78 -13.72
CA VAL A 80 -7.37 -4.69 -12.69
C VAL A 80 -8.45 -5.05 -11.68
N PHE A 81 -8.45 -6.30 -11.22
CA PHE A 81 -9.03 -6.62 -9.92
C PHE A 81 -7.95 -6.49 -8.85
N TYR A 82 -8.34 -6.03 -7.66
CA TYR A 82 -7.41 -5.90 -6.54
C TYR A 82 -8.06 -6.11 -5.18
N ARG A 83 -7.19 -6.42 -4.21
CA ARG A 83 -7.48 -6.34 -2.78
C ARG A 83 -6.32 -5.66 -2.08
N GLY A 84 -6.62 -4.73 -1.17
CA GLY A 84 -5.65 -3.96 -0.41
C GLY A 84 -5.72 -4.23 1.09
N TYR A 85 -4.56 -4.44 1.71
CA TYR A 85 -4.44 -4.81 3.12
C TYR A 85 -3.41 -3.94 3.84
N LEU A 86 -3.66 -3.68 5.13
CA LEU A 86 -2.67 -3.07 6.03
C LEU A 86 -1.74 -4.14 6.60
N ILE A 87 -0.45 -3.87 6.63
CA ILE A 87 0.49 -4.66 7.44
C ILE A 87 0.36 -4.17 8.89
N GLN A 88 -0.03 -5.06 9.80
CA GLN A 88 -0.17 -4.76 11.23
C GLN A 88 0.74 -5.69 12.05
N ASN A 89 1.17 -5.18 13.22
CA ASN A 89 2.06 -5.94 14.12
C ASN A 89 1.39 -7.22 14.67
N ASN A 90 0.06 -7.26 14.74
CA ASN A 90 -0.72 -8.39 15.23
C ASN A 90 -1.46 -9.06 14.07
N ASP A 91 -0.72 -9.75 13.21
CA ASP A 91 -1.35 -10.64 12.24
C ASP A 91 -1.97 -11.83 12.96
N THR A 92 -3.26 -11.70 13.31
CA THR A 92 -4.06 -12.77 13.92
C THR A 92 -4.65 -13.73 12.88
N THR A 93 -4.56 -13.37 11.60
CA THR A 93 -5.20 -14.13 10.50
C THR A 93 -4.32 -15.25 9.94
N GLY A 94 -3.03 -15.26 10.29
CA GLY A 94 -2.07 -16.27 9.80
C GLY A 94 -1.71 -16.16 8.31
N ILE A 95 -2.35 -15.26 7.57
CA ILE A 95 -2.07 -15.01 6.15
C ILE A 95 -1.08 -13.87 5.92
N GLY A 96 -0.66 -13.18 6.98
CA GLY A 96 0.32 -12.10 6.91
C GLY A 96 -0.21 -10.76 6.40
N ASP A 97 -1.41 -10.77 5.86
CA ASP A 97 -2.07 -9.56 5.36
C ASP A 97 -3.10 -9.15 6.41
N GLY A 98 -2.92 -8.05 7.06
CA GLY A 98 -3.77 -7.58 8.15
C GLY A 98 -5.20 -7.25 7.70
N TYR A 99 -5.71 -6.09 8.11
CA TYR A 99 -7.05 -5.63 7.78
C TYR A 99 -7.18 -5.29 6.29
N GLU A 100 -8.18 -5.88 5.58
CA GLU A 100 -8.55 -5.47 4.23
C GLU A 100 -9.23 -4.10 4.29
N PHE A 101 -8.62 -3.10 3.69
CA PHE A 101 -9.12 -1.73 3.72
C PHE A 101 -9.84 -1.32 2.43
N ASP A 102 -9.57 -2.02 1.31
CA ASP A 102 -10.13 -1.69 0.01
C ASP A 102 -10.06 -2.87 -0.95
N ARG A 103 -10.97 -2.92 -1.92
CA ARG A 103 -10.99 -3.87 -3.04
C ARG A 103 -11.78 -3.33 -4.22
N SER A 104 -11.52 -3.86 -5.40
CA SER A 104 -12.39 -3.69 -6.57
C SER A 104 -13.73 -4.42 -6.39
N GLY A 105 -14.73 -4.03 -7.16
CA GLY A 105 -15.96 -4.80 -7.28
C GLY A 105 -15.72 -6.25 -7.72
N GLU A 106 -16.64 -7.14 -7.42
CA GLU A 106 -16.50 -8.57 -7.76
C GLU A 106 -16.48 -8.80 -9.27
N PHE A 107 -17.28 -8.03 -10.02
CA PHE A 107 -17.42 -8.13 -11.48
C PHE A 107 -16.97 -6.89 -12.23
N GLU A 108 -16.62 -5.82 -11.51
CA GLU A 108 -16.17 -4.55 -12.08
C GLU A 108 -14.71 -4.30 -11.75
N PRO A 109 -13.80 -4.50 -12.73
CA PRO A 109 -12.41 -4.18 -12.54
C PRO A 109 -12.21 -2.65 -12.47
N PHE A 110 -11.32 -2.22 -11.58
CA PHE A 110 -10.88 -0.84 -11.51
C PHE A 110 -10.02 -0.48 -12.73
N SER A 111 -10.24 0.71 -13.28
CA SER A 111 -9.53 1.18 -14.47
C SER A 111 -8.78 2.47 -14.19
N PHE A 112 -7.54 2.56 -14.66
CA PHE A 112 -6.74 3.78 -14.57
C PHE A 112 -5.67 3.83 -15.66
N THR A 113 -5.18 5.05 -15.94
CA THR A 113 -4.08 5.28 -16.88
C THR A 113 -2.75 5.24 -16.13
N VAL A 114 -1.83 4.37 -16.56
CA VAL A 114 -0.53 4.17 -15.92
C VAL A 114 0.33 5.42 -16.04
N GLY A 115 0.89 5.85 -14.92
CA GLY A 115 1.77 7.02 -14.83
C GLY A 115 1.05 8.37 -14.87
N ALA A 116 -0.30 8.39 -14.81
CA ALA A 116 -1.09 9.62 -14.73
C ALA A 116 -1.18 10.20 -13.30
N GLY A 117 -0.66 9.50 -12.28
CA GLY A 117 -0.75 9.91 -10.88
C GLY A 117 -2.17 9.82 -10.30
N SER A 118 -3.05 9.06 -10.91
CA SER A 118 -4.41 8.80 -10.40
C SER A 118 -4.48 7.72 -9.33
N VAL A 119 -3.38 7.01 -9.13
CA VAL A 119 -3.17 5.98 -8.11
C VAL A 119 -1.90 6.27 -7.33
N ILE A 120 -1.66 5.54 -6.23
CA ILE A 120 -0.41 5.66 -5.45
C ILE A 120 0.80 5.29 -6.32
N THR A 121 1.94 5.94 -6.04
CA THR A 121 3.17 5.79 -6.85
C THR A 121 3.63 4.35 -6.99
N GLY A 122 3.46 3.54 -5.92
CA GLY A 122 3.80 2.11 -5.95
C GLY A 122 2.98 1.32 -6.97
N TRP A 123 1.75 1.72 -7.24
CA TRP A 123 0.93 1.09 -8.28
C TRP A 123 1.40 1.49 -9.68
N ASP A 124 1.60 2.79 -9.92
CA ASP A 124 2.10 3.27 -11.22
C ASP A 124 3.42 2.59 -11.59
N GLU A 125 4.32 2.41 -10.61
CA GLU A 125 5.56 1.68 -10.81
C GLU A 125 5.32 0.19 -11.06
N ALA A 126 4.48 -0.47 -10.25
CA ALA A 126 4.24 -1.90 -10.35
C ALA A 126 3.67 -2.32 -11.70
N MET A 127 2.80 -1.49 -12.31
CA MET A 127 2.23 -1.79 -13.62
C MET A 127 3.30 -1.97 -14.69
N LEU A 128 4.43 -1.28 -14.59
CA LEU A 128 5.52 -1.39 -15.57
C LEU A 128 6.22 -2.77 -15.54
N TYR A 129 6.02 -3.53 -14.47
CA TYR A 129 6.53 -4.90 -14.32
C TYR A 129 5.47 -5.97 -14.66
N MET A 130 4.20 -5.57 -14.81
CA MET A 130 3.08 -6.46 -15.11
C MET A 130 2.85 -6.62 -16.62
N LYS A 131 2.04 -7.61 -16.96
CA LYS A 131 1.63 -7.92 -18.33
C LYS A 131 0.14 -8.24 -18.38
N ASP A 132 -0.45 -8.25 -19.56
CA ASP A 132 -1.84 -8.66 -19.73
C ASP A 132 -2.05 -10.09 -19.17
N GLY A 133 -3.05 -10.26 -18.29
CA GLY A 133 -3.38 -11.52 -17.63
C GLY A 133 -2.46 -11.95 -16.48
N SER A 134 -1.44 -11.15 -16.11
CA SER A 134 -0.57 -11.45 -14.95
C SER A 134 -1.25 -11.18 -13.62
N GLU A 135 -0.72 -11.82 -12.56
CA GLU A 135 -1.11 -11.54 -11.17
C GLU A 135 0.15 -11.27 -10.34
N ALA A 136 0.05 -10.32 -9.44
CA ALA A 136 1.16 -9.97 -8.55
C ALA A 136 0.68 -9.60 -7.15
N LYS A 137 1.55 -9.88 -6.18
CA LYS A 137 1.45 -9.31 -4.84
C LYS A 137 2.47 -8.17 -4.74
N LEU A 138 2.01 -7.03 -4.28
CA LEU A 138 2.83 -5.84 -4.04
C LEU A 138 2.94 -5.62 -2.54
N VAL A 139 4.16 -5.35 -2.04
CA VAL A 139 4.35 -4.80 -0.69
C VAL A 139 4.93 -3.41 -0.87
N ILE A 140 4.16 -2.41 -0.47
CA ILE A 140 4.37 -1.01 -0.80
C ILE A 140 4.71 -0.23 0.47
N PRO A 141 5.94 0.25 0.66
CA PRO A 141 6.26 1.16 1.74
C PRO A 141 5.42 2.43 1.68
N SER A 142 5.13 3.03 2.83
CA SER A 142 4.26 4.20 2.91
C SER A 142 4.72 5.36 2.01
N LYS A 143 6.02 5.55 1.82
CA LYS A 143 6.59 6.57 0.91
C LYS A 143 6.13 6.45 -0.55
N LEU A 144 5.72 5.26 -0.97
CA LEU A 144 5.16 4.97 -2.30
C LEU A 144 3.64 4.86 -2.27
N ALA A 145 3.01 5.11 -1.11
CA ALA A 145 1.58 5.12 -0.88
C ALA A 145 1.13 6.49 -0.35
N TYR A 146 0.66 6.58 0.89
CA TYR A 146 0.10 7.80 1.47
C TYR A 146 1.08 8.57 2.38
N SER A 147 2.27 8.04 2.62
CA SER A 147 3.32 8.69 3.42
C SER A 147 2.81 9.11 4.82
N SER A 148 2.99 10.37 5.18
CA SER A 148 2.55 10.94 6.46
C SER A 148 1.05 11.27 6.53
N GLN A 149 0.31 11.08 5.44
CA GLN A 149 -1.11 11.39 5.38
C GLN A 149 -1.93 10.18 5.84
N GLN A 150 -2.83 10.42 6.78
CA GLN A 150 -3.83 9.45 7.16
C GLN A 150 -4.97 9.47 6.12
N GLN A 151 -5.38 8.29 5.65
CA GLN A 151 -6.57 8.12 4.82
C GLN A 151 -7.61 7.37 5.67
N SER A 152 -8.87 7.64 5.53
CA SER A 152 -9.98 6.94 6.21
C SER A 152 -9.54 5.89 7.26
N THR A 153 -9.35 4.64 6.82
CA THR A 153 -8.95 3.50 7.65
C THR A 153 -7.44 3.20 7.65
N ILE A 154 -6.64 3.97 6.88
CA ILE A 154 -5.20 3.77 6.74
C ILE A 154 -4.47 4.81 7.60
N PRO A 155 -3.79 4.41 8.68
CA PRO A 155 -2.98 5.32 9.48
C PRO A 155 -1.82 5.93 8.67
N ALA A 156 -1.31 7.08 9.13
CA ALA A 156 -0.08 7.64 8.57
C ALA A 156 1.10 6.64 8.68
N TYR A 157 1.98 6.64 7.71
CA TYR A 157 3.15 5.76 7.63
C TYR A 157 2.82 4.26 7.62
N SER A 158 1.67 3.87 7.05
CA SER A 158 1.30 2.47 6.92
C SER A 158 1.87 1.86 5.65
N PRO A 159 2.66 0.77 5.73
CA PRO A 159 2.97 -0.05 4.57
C PRO A 159 1.76 -0.86 4.15
N LEU A 160 1.57 -1.04 2.86
CA LEU A 160 0.39 -1.67 2.28
C LEU A 160 0.76 -2.93 1.50
N VAL A 161 -0.16 -3.89 1.50
CA VAL A 161 -0.12 -5.06 0.62
C VAL A 161 -1.26 -4.98 -0.36
N PHE A 162 -0.98 -5.26 -1.63
CA PHE A 162 -2.02 -5.42 -2.65
C PHE A 162 -1.83 -6.72 -3.40
N TYR A 163 -2.92 -7.42 -3.63
CA TYR A 163 -3.03 -8.47 -4.64
C TYR A 163 -3.67 -7.84 -5.87
N ILE A 164 -3.01 -7.94 -6.99
CA ILE A 164 -3.47 -7.35 -8.25
C ILE A 164 -3.54 -8.43 -9.32
N LYS A 165 -4.68 -8.51 -9.99
CA LYS A 165 -4.91 -9.33 -11.17
C LYS A 165 -5.16 -8.44 -12.36
N MET A 166 -4.25 -8.45 -13.33
CA MET A 166 -4.40 -7.73 -14.58
C MET A 166 -5.46 -8.41 -15.44
N VAL A 167 -6.50 -7.66 -15.78
CA VAL A 167 -7.60 -8.15 -16.63
C VAL A 167 -7.33 -7.81 -18.07
N LYS A 168 -6.97 -6.53 -18.36
CA LYS A 168 -6.78 -6.04 -19.71
C LYS A 168 -5.87 -4.82 -19.76
N VAL A 169 -5.08 -4.73 -20.79
CA VAL A 169 -4.25 -3.56 -21.12
C VAL A 169 -4.72 -3.01 -22.47
N TYR A 170 -5.06 -1.71 -22.50
CA TYR A 170 -5.37 -0.96 -23.71
C TYR A 170 -4.20 -0.01 -24.00
N ARG A 171 -3.57 -0.20 -25.13
CA ARG A 171 -2.40 0.59 -25.51
C ARG A 171 -2.80 1.99 -25.97
N THR A 172 -1.97 2.98 -25.69
CA THR A 172 -2.10 4.31 -26.30
C THR A 172 -1.99 4.25 -27.82
N THR A 173 -1.28 3.23 -28.34
CA THR A 173 -1.13 2.99 -29.79
C THR A 173 -2.29 2.20 -30.41
N ASP A 174 -3.12 1.58 -29.58
CA ASP A 174 -4.38 0.97 -30.02
C ASP A 174 -5.36 2.12 -30.29
N VAL A 175 -5.08 2.86 -31.36
CA VAL A 175 -5.97 3.92 -31.84
C VAL A 175 -7.36 3.30 -31.88
N TRP A 176 -8.29 3.86 -31.11
CA TRP A 176 -9.70 3.60 -31.32
C TRP A 176 -9.92 3.62 -32.83
N PRO A 177 -10.52 2.58 -33.44
CA PRO A 177 -10.85 2.66 -34.83
C PRO A 177 -11.63 3.95 -34.97
N THR A 178 -11.08 4.89 -35.67
CA THR A 178 -11.73 6.16 -35.99
C THR A 178 -13.12 5.77 -36.43
N ILE A 179 -14.15 6.14 -35.66
CA ILE A 179 -15.52 6.02 -36.14
C ILE A 179 -15.49 6.82 -37.42
N GLN A 180 -15.39 6.12 -38.52
CA GLN A 180 -15.58 6.74 -39.83
C GLN A 180 -17.01 7.25 -39.76
N ILE A 181 -17.14 8.54 -39.52
CA ILE A 181 -18.39 9.23 -39.76
C ILE A 181 -18.62 9.06 -41.25
N LEU A 182 -19.40 8.03 -41.58
CA LEU A 182 -19.86 7.86 -42.94
C LEU A 182 -20.46 9.20 -43.39
N PRO A 183 -20.05 9.77 -44.50
CA PRO A 183 -20.63 11.01 -44.98
C PRO A 183 -22.15 10.78 -45.07
N LYS A 184 -22.90 11.61 -44.39
CA LYS A 184 -24.36 11.60 -44.46
C LYS A 184 -24.70 11.89 -45.91
N ASN A 185 -25.16 10.83 -46.67
CA ASN A 185 -25.63 11.02 -48.02
C ASN A 185 -26.72 12.09 -48.02
N SER A 186 -26.37 13.25 -48.53
CA SER A 186 -27.33 14.30 -48.88
C SER A 186 -28.06 13.86 -50.14
N ASN A 187 -29.29 13.40 -50.00
CA ASN A 187 -30.29 13.44 -51.04
C ASN A 187 -31.11 14.70 -50.90
#